data_152d4a73d4c0f8172dc076fb976c38b8
#
_entry.id   152d4a73d4c0f8172dc076fb976c38b8
#
_cell.length_a   1.000
_cell.length_b   1.000
_cell.length_c   1.000
_cell.angle_alpha   90.00
_cell.angle_beta   90.00
_cell.angle_gamma   90.00
#
_symmetry.space_group_name_H-M   'P 1'
#
loop_
_entity.id
_entity.type
_entity.pdbx_description
1 polymer ?
#
loop_
_entity_poly.entity_id
_entity_poly.type
_entity_poly.pdbx_seq_one_letter_code
_entity_poly.pdbx_strand_id
1 'polypeptide(L)'
;MKKILLILTSCCFLALLAVGGWQLYQYWNESRQGNDVYTGLENYIVLPEETPERVSSESEPPNIQEPSPDWPEVDFAALRQVNPDIVGWLYCEDTPINYPVVQGEDNSYYLKHLFDGTYNANGCLFLDCRVAGDFSDAHSIIYGHHMQNGSMLSSIDGYKDQAYYETHPRLMLMTPDKNYLVELFAGYVTDVDAAAWDVGFYDESTWETRVAAAIDRSTFTSDVRPAVGEKILTLSTCSYEFSNARFVVLGILKPESHS
;
A
#
# COMPACT_ATOMS: atom_id res chain seq x y z
N MET A 1 -1.61 -20.92 -55.93
CA MET A 1 -1.75 -19.70 -55.09
C MET A 1 -2.60 -19.93 -53.86
N LYS A 2 -3.87 -20.39 -53.92
CA LYS A 2 -4.75 -20.56 -52.73
C LYS A 2 -4.18 -21.47 -51.65
N LYS A 3 -3.52 -22.60 -51.98
CA LYS A 3 -2.90 -23.53 -51.00
C LYS A 3 -1.70 -22.90 -50.27
N ILE A 4 -0.88 -22.11 -50.99
CA ILE A 4 0.27 -21.41 -50.39
C ILE A 4 -0.23 -20.33 -49.41
N LEU A 5 -1.25 -19.58 -49.78
CA LEU A 5 -1.88 -18.57 -48.92
C LEU A 5 -2.45 -19.20 -47.66
N LEU A 6 -3.14 -20.35 -47.77
CA LEU A 6 -3.68 -21.09 -46.62
C LEU A 6 -2.57 -21.56 -45.69
N ILE A 7 -1.46 -22.07 -46.21
CA ILE A 7 -0.31 -22.50 -45.39
C ILE A 7 0.29 -21.28 -44.67
N LEU A 8 0.50 -20.18 -45.33
CA LEU A 8 1.05 -18.97 -44.73
C LEU A 8 0.15 -18.41 -43.63
N THR A 9 -1.18 -18.35 -43.85
CA THR A 9 -2.12 -17.90 -42.82
C THR A 9 -2.14 -18.84 -41.60
N SER A 10 -2.07 -20.16 -41.84
CA SER A 10 -1.99 -21.15 -40.74
C SER A 10 -0.69 -21.01 -39.95
N CYS A 11 0.44 -20.82 -40.61
CA CYS A 11 1.73 -20.57 -39.93
C CYS A 11 1.72 -19.29 -39.11
N CYS A 12 1.17 -18.18 -39.65
CA CYS A 12 1.02 -16.93 -38.91
C CYS A 12 0.11 -17.11 -37.67
N PHE A 13 -1.01 -17.82 -37.81
CA PHE A 13 -1.91 -18.10 -36.70
C PHE A 13 -1.23 -18.92 -35.60
N LEU A 14 -0.48 -19.98 -35.96
CA LEU A 14 0.27 -20.78 -35.01
C LEU A 14 1.37 -19.98 -34.31
N ALA A 15 2.07 -19.10 -35.03
CA ALA A 15 3.05 -18.21 -34.47
C ALA A 15 2.43 -17.23 -33.43
N LEU A 16 1.26 -16.64 -33.74
CA LEU A 16 0.52 -15.79 -32.81
C LEU A 16 0.06 -16.55 -31.57
N LEU A 17 -0.41 -17.79 -31.73
CA LEU A 17 -0.77 -18.63 -30.57
C LEU A 17 0.45 -18.96 -29.71
N ALA A 18 1.60 -19.25 -30.31
CA ALA A 18 2.82 -19.52 -29.57
C ALA A 18 3.33 -18.29 -28.80
N VAL A 19 3.28 -17.12 -29.42
CA VAL A 19 3.66 -15.85 -28.76
C VAL A 19 2.70 -15.52 -27.61
N GLY A 20 1.38 -15.63 -27.87
CA GLY A 20 0.37 -15.40 -26.82
C GLY A 20 0.47 -16.38 -25.66
N GLY A 21 0.68 -17.66 -25.95
CA GLY A 21 0.89 -18.69 -24.93
C GLY A 21 2.16 -18.46 -24.11
N TRP A 22 3.24 -18.01 -24.75
CA TRP A 22 4.47 -17.62 -24.07
C TRP A 22 4.28 -16.41 -23.15
N GLN A 23 3.57 -15.37 -23.61
CA GLN A 23 3.29 -14.19 -22.79
C GLN A 23 2.43 -14.53 -21.57
N LEU A 24 1.40 -15.38 -21.74
CA LEU A 24 0.57 -15.86 -20.62
C LEU A 24 1.39 -16.68 -19.62
N TYR A 25 2.28 -17.55 -20.13
CA TYR A 25 3.17 -18.32 -19.26
C TYR A 25 4.12 -17.43 -18.46
N GLN A 26 4.73 -16.41 -19.08
CA GLN A 26 5.60 -15.45 -18.39
C GLN A 26 4.84 -14.69 -17.31
N TYR A 27 3.65 -14.15 -17.65
CA TYR A 27 2.80 -13.46 -16.69
C TYR A 27 2.44 -14.35 -15.48
N TRP A 28 2.04 -15.58 -15.74
CA TRP A 28 1.70 -16.53 -14.67
C TRP A 28 2.92 -16.87 -13.80
N ASN A 29 4.08 -17.08 -14.43
CA ASN A 29 5.30 -17.42 -13.72
C ASN A 29 5.79 -16.24 -12.84
N GLU A 30 5.75 -14.99 -13.35
CA GLU A 30 6.09 -13.79 -12.58
C GLU A 30 5.13 -13.60 -11.39
N SER A 31 3.82 -13.75 -11.62
CA SER A 31 2.81 -13.65 -10.55
C SER A 31 3.04 -14.71 -9.46
N ARG A 32 3.33 -15.96 -9.87
CA ARG A 32 3.64 -17.03 -8.91
C ARG A 32 4.91 -16.74 -8.12
N GLN A 33 5.99 -16.33 -8.78
CA GLN A 33 7.25 -15.99 -8.11
C GLN A 33 7.06 -14.86 -7.10
N GLY A 34 6.31 -13.81 -7.46
CA GLY A 34 5.98 -12.73 -6.54
C GLY A 34 5.22 -13.22 -5.32
N ASN A 35 4.19 -14.05 -5.53
CA ASN A 35 3.43 -14.62 -4.42
C ASN A 35 4.30 -15.51 -3.52
N ASP A 36 5.15 -16.37 -4.10
CA ASP A 36 6.05 -17.26 -3.33
C ASP A 36 7.00 -16.44 -2.42
N VAL A 37 7.55 -15.31 -2.92
CA VAL A 37 8.39 -14.42 -2.12
C VAL A 37 7.59 -13.79 -0.98
N TYR A 38 6.43 -13.19 -1.26
CA TYR A 38 5.64 -12.50 -0.23
C TYR A 38 5.05 -13.45 0.81
N THR A 39 4.61 -14.65 0.42
CA THR A 39 4.20 -15.70 1.37
C THR A 39 5.37 -16.15 2.25
N GLY A 40 6.59 -16.21 1.69
CA GLY A 40 7.79 -16.49 2.49
C GLY A 40 8.08 -15.42 3.54
N LEU A 41 7.73 -14.16 3.28
CA LEU A 41 7.92 -13.05 4.21
C LEU A 41 6.93 -13.05 5.39
N GLU A 42 5.80 -13.76 5.30
CA GLU A 42 4.85 -13.93 6.41
C GLU A 42 5.49 -14.60 7.64
N ASN A 43 6.61 -15.32 7.47
CA ASN A 43 7.38 -15.89 8.58
C ASN A 43 8.09 -14.83 9.45
N TYR A 44 8.21 -13.59 8.97
CA TYR A 44 8.85 -12.48 9.70
C TYR A 44 7.85 -11.58 10.42
N ILE A 45 6.55 -11.87 10.34
CA ILE A 45 5.50 -11.17 11.06
C ILE A 45 4.66 -12.15 11.85
N VAL A 46 4.40 -11.82 13.11
CA VAL A 46 3.45 -12.53 13.97
C VAL A 46 2.23 -11.65 14.12
N LEU A 47 1.10 -12.09 13.57
CA LEU A 47 -0.17 -11.40 13.74
C LEU A 47 -0.74 -11.72 15.13
N PRO A 48 -1.45 -10.78 15.77
CA PRO A 48 -2.16 -11.04 17.02
C PRO A 48 -3.12 -12.22 16.87
N GLU A 49 -3.22 -13.06 17.90
CA GLU A 49 -4.24 -14.10 17.94
C GLU A 49 -5.63 -13.44 18.06
N GLU A 50 -6.58 -13.83 17.20
CA GLU A 50 -7.97 -13.43 17.36
C GLU A 50 -8.47 -13.83 18.75
N THR A 51 -8.59 -12.87 19.65
CA THR A 51 -9.18 -13.14 20.98
C THR A 51 -10.67 -13.31 20.75
N PRO A 52 -11.29 -14.49 21.01
CA PRO A 52 -12.71 -14.66 20.88
C PRO A 52 -13.40 -13.61 21.76
N GLU A 53 -14.39 -12.91 21.19
CA GLU A 53 -15.15 -11.81 21.77
C GLU A 53 -15.22 -11.91 23.30
N ARG A 54 -14.67 -10.93 24.02
CA ARG A 54 -14.90 -10.77 25.45
C ARG A 54 -16.40 -10.55 25.62
N VAL A 55 -17.08 -11.63 26.00
CA VAL A 55 -18.46 -11.56 26.50
C VAL A 55 -18.42 -10.56 27.65
N SER A 56 -19.04 -9.42 27.43
CA SER A 56 -19.16 -8.33 28.38
C SER A 56 -19.78 -8.87 29.67
N SER A 57 -18.97 -9.07 30.71
CA SER A 57 -19.49 -9.14 32.07
C SER A 57 -19.78 -7.70 32.52
N GLU A 58 -21.06 -7.38 32.63
CA GLU A 58 -21.56 -6.19 33.29
C GLU A 58 -20.94 -6.02 34.67
N SER A 59 -20.15 -4.97 34.87
CA SER A 59 -20.07 -4.16 36.09
C SER A 59 -18.72 -3.46 36.27
N GLU A 60 -18.40 -2.48 35.39
CA GLU A 60 -17.52 -1.35 35.74
C GLU A 60 -17.92 -0.11 34.91
N PRO A 61 -17.81 1.12 35.47
CA PRO A 61 -18.14 2.32 34.71
C PRO A 61 -17.17 2.48 33.53
N PRO A 62 -17.63 2.98 32.37
CA PRO A 62 -16.81 3.03 31.17
C PRO A 62 -15.60 3.96 31.39
N ASN A 63 -14.43 3.38 31.55
CA ASN A 63 -13.20 4.09 31.28
C ASN A 63 -13.08 4.15 29.75
N ILE A 64 -13.37 5.34 29.18
CA ILE A 64 -13.33 5.58 27.72
C ILE A 64 -11.85 5.73 27.32
N GLN A 65 -11.07 4.70 27.47
CA GLN A 65 -9.83 4.49 26.73
C GLN A 65 -10.16 3.41 25.70
N GLU A 66 -10.20 3.79 24.40
CA GLU A 66 -10.21 2.79 23.35
C GLU A 66 -9.02 1.84 23.61
N PRO A 67 -9.24 0.51 23.62
CA PRO A 67 -8.13 -0.42 23.80
C PRO A 67 -7.12 -0.15 22.69
N SER A 68 -5.84 -0.06 23.05
CA SER A 68 -4.77 0.01 22.06
C SER A 68 -4.87 -1.24 21.18
N PRO A 69 -4.77 -1.10 19.86
CA PRO A 69 -4.83 -2.27 18.97
C PRO A 69 -3.72 -3.24 19.32
N ASP A 70 -4.00 -4.53 19.23
CA ASP A 70 -2.96 -5.55 19.32
C ASP A 70 -2.06 -5.44 18.09
N TRP A 71 -0.79 -5.10 18.29
CA TRP A 71 0.16 -4.85 17.21
C TRP A 71 0.77 -6.13 16.66
N PRO A 72 0.87 -6.28 15.32
CA PRO A 72 1.74 -7.29 14.76
C PRO A 72 3.21 -7.10 15.17
N GLU A 73 3.90 -8.20 15.48
CA GLU A 73 5.33 -8.18 15.75
C GLU A 73 6.12 -8.50 14.49
N VAL A 74 7.04 -7.61 14.09
CA VAL A 74 7.84 -7.73 12.86
C VAL A 74 9.32 -7.90 13.20
N ASP A 75 9.95 -8.97 12.70
CA ASP A 75 11.39 -9.18 12.84
C ASP A 75 12.19 -8.37 11.80
N PHE A 76 12.33 -7.06 12.05
CA PHE A 76 13.13 -6.17 11.21
C PHE A 76 14.62 -6.54 11.18
N ALA A 77 15.13 -7.21 12.21
CA ALA A 77 16.53 -7.63 12.22
C ALA A 77 16.79 -8.73 11.19
N ALA A 78 15.89 -9.70 11.09
CA ALA A 78 15.97 -10.75 10.09
C ALA A 78 15.64 -10.21 8.68
N LEU A 79 14.63 -9.34 8.54
CA LEU A 79 14.29 -8.71 7.25
C LEU A 79 15.45 -7.90 6.66
N ARG A 80 16.22 -7.18 7.49
CA ARG A 80 17.42 -6.45 7.06
C ARG A 80 18.54 -7.34 6.52
N GLN A 81 18.58 -8.61 6.88
CA GLN A 81 19.55 -9.57 6.31
C GLN A 81 19.15 -9.95 4.86
N VAL A 82 17.86 -9.90 4.55
CA VAL A 82 17.33 -10.14 3.20
C VAL A 82 17.44 -8.88 2.35
N ASN A 83 16.96 -7.75 2.89
CA ASN A 83 17.01 -6.45 2.21
C ASN A 83 17.27 -5.33 3.22
N PRO A 84 18.45 -4.66 3.15
CA PRO A 84 18.79 -3.56 4.05
C PRO A 84 17.93 -2.30 3.86
N ASP A 85 17.24 -2.18 2.72
CA ASP A 85 16.38 -1.03 2.38
C ASP A 85 15.02 -1.07 3.10
N ILE A 86 14.75 -2.08 3.95
CA ILE A 86 13.51 -2.18 4.73
C ILE A 86 13.39 -0.99 5.70
N VAL A 87 12.29 -0.24 5.59
CA VAL A 87 11.99 0.91 6.45
C VAL A 87 10.71 0.72 7.26
N GLY A 88 9.83 -0.21 6.88
CA GLY A 88 8.59 -0.46 7.58
C GLY A 88 7.86 -1.68 7.08
N TRP A 89 6.73 -1.95 7.73
CA TRP A 89 5.75 -2.98 7.33
C TRP A 89 4.37 -2.37 7.41
N LEU A 90 3.61 -2.43 6.31
CA LEU A 90 2.24 -1.93 6.23
C LEU A 90 1.26 -3.09 6.36
N TYR A 91 0.32 -2.97 7.30
CA TYR A 91 -0.71 -3.96 7.56
C TYR A 91 -2.10 -3.32 7.66
N CYS A 92 -3.10 -3.96 7.09
CA CYS A 92 -4.50 -3.62 7.27
C CYS A 92 -5.29 -4.91 7.48
N GLU A 93 -5.91 -5.02 8.65
CA GLU A 93 -6.72 -6.19 9.02
C GLU A 93 -7.83 -6.46 7.99
N ASP A 94 -8.16 -7.72 7.78
CA ASP A 94 -9.18 -8.20 6.83
C ASP A 94 -8.97 -7.74 5.37
N THR A 95 -7.75 -7.31 5.01
CA THR A 95 -7.40 -6.94 3.64
C THR A 95 -6.13 -7.66 3.18
N PRO A 96 -5.83 -7.69 1.86
CA PRO A 96 -4.56 -8.21 1.36
C PRO A 96 -3.32 -7.38 1.74
N ILE A 97 -3.46 -6.21 2.41
CA ILE A 97 -2.33 -5.35 2.75
C ILE A 97 -1.58 -5.93 3.95
N ASN A 98 -0.51 -6.66 3.66
CA ASN A 98 0.41 -7.25 4.62
C ASN A 98 1.80 -7.35 3.96
N TYR A 99 2.49 -6.20 3.84
CA TYR A 99 3.69 -6.08 3.02
C TYR A 99 4.80 -5.27 3.68
N PRO A 100 6.08 -5.67 3.44
CA PRO A 100 7.22 -4.83 3.77
C PRO A 100 7.20 -3.55 2.93
N VAL A 101 7.70 -2.47 3.51
CA VAL A 101 7.94 -1.19 2.84
C VAL A 101 9.44 -0.96 2.80
N VAL A 102 9.98 -0.75 1.61
CA VAL A 102 11.39 -0.46 1.38
C VAL A 102 11.61 0.99 0.96
N GLN A 103 12.84 1.49 1.03
CA GLN A 103 13.20 2.79 0.45
C GLN A 103 14.48 2.66 -0.35
N GLY A 104 14.38 2.83 -1.66
CA GLY A 104 15.53 2.82 -2.57
C GLY A 104 16.14 4.21 -2.76
N GLU A 105 17.19 4.27 -3.58
CA GLU A 105 17.83 5.53 -3.98
C GLU A 105 16.97 6.36 -4.95
N ASP A 106 15.99 5.71 -5.61
CA ASP A 106 15.04 6.34 -6.55
C ASP A 106 13.63 5.74 -6.42
N ASN A 107 12.64 6.37 -7.05
CA ASN A 107 11.25 5.93 -7.06
C ASN A 107 10.92 4.99 -8.24
N SER A 108 11.90 4.31 -8.83
CA SER A 108 11.72 3.46 -10.02
C SER A 108 12.18 2.01 -9.82
N TYR A 109 13.21 1.78 -9.02
CA TYR A 109 13.81 0.46 -8.82
C TYR A 109 12.77 -0.55 -8.32
N TYR A 110 12.08 -0.25 -7.22
CA TYR A 110 11.11 -1.13 -6.60
C TYR A 110 9.77 -1.25 -7.33
N LEU A 111 9.57 -0.51 -8.42
CA LEU A 111 8.47 -0.78 -9.36
C LEU A 111 8.62 -2.12 -10.07
N LYS A 112 9.83 -2.67 -10.15
CA LYS A 112 10.15 -3.89 -10.92
C LYS A 112 11.05 -4.86 -10.16
N HIS A 113 11.20 -4.69 -8.85
CA HIS A 113 11.98 -5.60 -8.01
C HIS A 113 11.18 -5.96 -6.76
N LEU A 114 11.13 -7.26 -6.45
CA LEU A 114 10.54 -7.77 -5.22
C LEU A 114 11.41 -7.36 -4.02
N PHE A 115 10.91 -7.67 -2.83
CA PHE A 115 11.63 -7.40 -1.57
C PHE A 115 13.06 -7.99 -1.55
N ASP A 116 13.27 -9.17 -2.11
CA ASP A 116 14.58 -9.83 -2.18
C ASP A 116 15.50 -9.32 -3.30
N GLY A 117 15.09 -8.28 -4.02
CA GLY A 117 15.81 -7.71 -5.16
C GLY A 117 15.63 -8.46 -6.47
N THR A 118 14.81 -9.49 -6.52
CA THR A 118 14.49 -10.21 -7.76
C THR A 118 13.68 -9.34 -8.71
N TYR A 119 14.10 -9.27 -10.00
CA TYR A 119 13.33 -8.56 -11.03
C TYR A 119 11.98 -9.23 -11.26
N ASN A 120 10.89 -8.49 -11.05
CA ASN A 120 9.52 -8.97 -11.19
C ASN A 120 8.53 -7.82 -11.33
N ALA A 121 7.52 -7.95 -12.17
CA ALA A 121 6.51 -6.92 -12.43
C ALA A 121 5.60 -6.59 -11.23
N ASN A 122 5.53 -7.46 -10.21
CA ASN A 122 4.77 -7.17 -8.98
C ASN A 122 5.40 -6.05 -8.15
N GLY A 123 6.73 -5.84 -8.27
CA GLY A 123 7.43 -4.84 -7.47
C GLY A 123 7.35 -5.07 -5.97
N CYS A 124 7.66 -4.03 -5.20
CA CYS A 124 7.52 -3.96 -3.75
C CYS A 124 6.80 -2.67 -3.36
N LEU A 125 6.22 -2.60 -2.15
CA LEU A 125 5.80 -1.31 -1.62
C LEU A 125 7.05 -0.50 -1.27
N PHE A 126 7.09 0.77 -1.66
CA PHE A 126 8.25 1.60 -1.39
C PHE A 126 7.88 3.02 -0.97
N LEU A 127 8.66 3.54 -0.03
CA LEU A 127 8.59 4.91 0.44
C LEU A 127 9.28 5.83 -0.57
N ASP A 128 8.74 7.01 -0.79
CA ASP A 128 9.34 8.02 -1.66
C ASP A 128 10.78 8.33 -1.23
N CYS A 129 11.71 8.28 -2.17
CA CYS A 129 13.14 8.47 -1.91
C CYS A 129 13.51 9.90 -1.45
N ARG A 130 12.60 10.85 -1.57
CA ARG A 130 12.81 12.26 -1.19
C ARG A 130 12.53 12.55 0.28
N VAL A 131 11.95 11.61 1.02
CA VAL A 131 11.59 11.76 2.44
C VAL A 131 12.49 10.90 3.32
N ALA A 132 12.51 11.21 4.62
CA ALA A 132 13.27 10.43 5.60
C ALA A 132 12.67 9.03 5.78
N GLY A 133 13.54 8.00 5.83
CA GLY A 133 13.14 6.59 5.93
C GLY A 133 12.50 6.20 7.27
N ASP A 134 12.54 7.07 8.27
CA ASP A 134 11.93 6.90 9.59
C ASP A 134 10.52 7.53 9.71
N PHE A 135 9.94 7.98 8.62
CA PHE A 135 8.65 8.67 8.55
C PHE A 135 8.59 9.93 9.43
N SER A 136 9.72 10.61 9.61
CA SER A 136 9.78 11.82 10.44
C SER A 136 9.30 13.08 9.72
N ASP A 137 9.25 13.08 8.38
CA ASP A 137 8.78 14.21 7.59
C ASP A 137 7.28 14.48 7.77
N ALA A 138 6.85 15.71 7.44
CA ALA A 138 5.46 16.11 7.54
C ALA A 138 4.53 15.34 6.59
N HIS A 139 5.07 14.85 5.45
CA HIS A 139 4.33 14.07 4.47
C HIS A 139 5.20 12.96 3.90
N SER A 140 4.76 11.73 4.04
CA SER A 140 5.36 10.51 3.48
C SER A 140 4.45 9.90 2.43
N ILE A 141 5.01 9.30 1.38
CA ILE A 141 4.24 8.64 0.33
C ILE A 141 4.75 7.21 0.16
N ILE A 142 3.86 6.23 0.30
CA ILE A 142 4.14 4.83 -0.04
C ILE A 142 3.47 4.52 -1.37
N TYR A 143 4.25 4.03 -2.31
CA TYR A 143 3.80 3.58 -3.62
C TYR A 143 3.68 2.07 -3.66
N GLY A 144 2.72 1.57 -4.43
CA GLY A 144 2.55 0.15 -4.71
C GLY A 144 1.72 -0.07 -5.97
N HIS A 145 1.95 -1.19 -6.64
CA HIS A 145 1.20 -1.54 -7.84
C HIS A 145 -0.27 -1.84 -7.55
N HIS A 146 -1.11 -1.59 -8.55
CA HIS A 146 -2.47 -2.11 -8.65
C HIS A 146 -2.43 -3.41 -9.47
N MET A 147 -2.40 -4.56 -8.78
CA MET A 147 -2.31 -5.86 -9.43
C MET A 147 -3.70 -6.45 -9.69
N GLN A 148 -3.90 -7.06 -10.87
CA GLN A 148 -5.19 -7.67 -11.25
C GLN A 148 -5.60 -8.84 -10.33
N ASN A 149 -4.64 -9.48 -9.68
CA ASN A 149 -4.88 -10.55 -8.71
C ASN A 149 -5.26 -10.04 -7.30
N GLY A 150 -5.38 -8.72 -7.11
CA GLY A 150 -5.74 -8.09 -5.84
C GLY A 150 -4.58 -7.87 -4.87
N SER A 151 -3.35 -8.27 -5.22
CA SER A 151 -2.16 -8.08 -4.39
C SER A 151 -1.64 -6.62 -4.40
N MET A 152 -0.61 -6.36 -3.59
CA MET A 152 -0.01 -5.05 -3.38
C MET A 152 -1.03 -4.01 -2.85
N LEU A 153 -1.09 -2.82 -3.44
CA LEU A 153 -2.05 -1.78 -3.03
C LEU A 153 -3.37 -1.82 -3.81
N SER A 154 -3.72 -2.95 -4.47
CA SER A 154 -4.97 -3.04 -5.24
C SER A 154 -6.22 -2.84 -4.38
N SER A 155 -6.18 -3.33 -3.14
CA SER A 155 -7.33 -3.25 -2.21
C SER A 155 -7.66 -1.83 -1.76
N ILE A 156 -6.74 -0.85 -1.90
CA ILE A 156 -7.08 0.54 -1.57
C ILE A 156 -8.15 1.12 -2.51
N ASP A 157 -8.39 0.52 -3.69
CA ASP A 157 -9.53 0.87 -4.55
C ASP A 157 -10.89 0.70 -3.83
N GLY A 158 -10.96 -0.15 -2.81
CA GLY A 158 -12.14 -0.31 -1.96
C GLY A 158 -12.57 0.99 -1.27
N TYR A 159 -11.64 1.88 -0.98
CA TYR A 159 -11.94 3.20 -0.38
C TYR A 159 -12.66 4.17 -1.33
N LYS A 160 -12.95 3.77 -2.56
CA LYS A 160 -13.93 4.44 -3.42
C LYS A 160 -15.38 4.25 -2.91
N ASP A 161 -15.59 3.32 -1.98
CA ASP A 161 -16.86 3.02 -1.34
C ASP A 161 -16.82 3.39 0.17
N GLN A 162 -17.83 4.12 0.63
CA GLN A 162 -18.00 4.51 2.02
C GLN A 162 -18.06 3.29 2.97
N ALA A 163 -18.76 2.23 2.56
CA ALA A 163 -18.90 1.03 3.40
C ALA A 163 -17.56 0.31 3.62
N TYR A 164 -16.65 0.34 2.63
CA TYR A 164 -15.32 -0.20 2.81
C TYR A 164 -14.49 0.62 3.80
N TYR A 165 -14.56 1.96 3.73
CA TYR A 165 -13.93 2.83 4.71
C TYR A 165 -14.45 2.56 6.14
N GLU A 166 -15.77 2.39 6.32
CA GLU A 166 -16.39 2.16 7.64
C GLU A 166 -15.88 0.87 8.30
N THR A 167 -15.51 -0.14 7.49
CA THR A 167 -14.96 -1.40 7.99
C THR A 167 -13.44 -1.36 8.13
N HIS A 168 -12.74 -0.49 7.39
CA HIS A 168 -11.27 -0.40 7.39
C HIS A 168 -10.79 1.06 7.55
N PRO A 169 -11.18 1.76 8.65
CA PRO A 169 -10.86 3.19 8.80
C PRO A 169 -9.39 3.45 9.15
N ARG A 170 -8.63 2.39 9.43
CA ARG A 170 -7.25 2.46 9.95
C ARG A 170 -6.36 1.44 9.30
N LEU A 171 -5.06 1.75 9.22
CA LEU A 171 -4.00 0.79 8.91
C LEU A 171 -2.93 0.86 10.01
N MET A 172 -2.07 -0.14 10.06
CA MET A 172 -0.91 -0.18 10.95
C MET A 172 0.37 -0.06 10.13
N LEU A 173 1.25 0.82 10.53
CA LEU A 173 2.60 0.94 9.98
C LEU A 173 3.60 0.67 11.09
N MET A 174 4.20 -0.52 11.07
CA MET A 174 5.31 -0.88 11.95
C MET A 174 6.62 -0.40 11.34
N THR A 175 7.50 0.18 12.15
CA THR A 175 8.85 0.55 11.76
C THR A 175 9.86 -0.03 12.75
N PRO A 176 11.16 -0.07 12.42
CA PRO A 176 12.17 -0.57 13.36
C PRO A 176 12.20 0.14 14.72
N ASP A 177 11.81 1.41 14.76
CA ASP A 177 11.94 2.24 15.94
C ASP A 177 10.60 2.46 16.68
N LYS A 178 9.47 2.42 15.98
CA LYS A 178 8.14 2.70 16.54
C LYS A 178 7.02 2.28 15.60
N ASN A 179 5.83 2.11 16.16
CA ASN A 179 4.62 1.80 15.42
C ASN A 179 3.76 3.05 15.24
N TYR A 180 2.98 3.07 14.16
CA TYR A 180 2.01 4.12 13.87
C TYR A 180 0.65 3.53 13.51
N LEU A 181 -0.40 4.00 14.18
CA LEU A 181 -1.75 3.86 13.68
C LEU A 181 -1.98 4.92 12.60
N VAL A 182 -2.39 4.49 11.42
CA VAL A 182 -2.68 5.37 10.29
C VAL A 182 -4.19 5.60 10.24
N GLU A 183 -4.67 6.73 10.76
CA GLU A 183 -6.09 7.09 10.76
C GLU A 183 -6.47 7.77 9.46
N LEU A 184 -7.29 7.11 8.66
CA LEU A 184 -7.63 7.57 7.30
C LEU A 184 -8.62 8.75 7.35
N PHE A 185 -8.35 9.79 6.54
CA PHE A 185 -9.21 10.96 6.48
C PHE A 185 -9.69 11.34 5.08
N ALA A 186 -9.02 10.88 4.01
CA ALA A 186 -9.41 11.14 2.63
C ALA A 186 -8.88 10.08 1.67
N GLY A 187 -9.62 9.86 0.56
CA GLY A 187 -9.14 9.09 -0.59
C GLY A 187 -9.76 9.66 -1.87
N TYR A 188 -8.96 9.79 -2.94
CA TYR A 188 -9.44 10.37 -4.19
C TYR A 188 -8.61 9.96 -5.40
N VAL A 189 -9.22 10.09 -6.59
CA VAL A 189 -8.52 9.92 -7.86
C VAL A 189 -7.80 11.20 -8.25
N THR A 190 -6.56 11.06 -8.71
CA THR A 190 -5.71 12.17 -9.15
C THR A 190 -4.87 11.76 -10.37
N ASP A 191 -4.18 12.70 -11.00
CA ASP A 191 -3.21 12.43 -12.05
C ASP A 191 -1.76 12.48 -11.51
N VAL A 192 -0.80 12.06 -12.33
CA VAL A 192 0.62 12.01 -11.95
C VAL A 192 1.29 13.38 -11.81
N ASP A 193 0.68 14.43 -12.33
CA ASP A 193 1.21 15.81 -12.32
C ASP A 193 0.61 16.66 -11.20
N ALA A 194 -0.25 16.06 -10.36
CA ALA A 194 -0.95 16.77 -9.30
C ALA A 194 -0.06 17.06 -8.08
N ALA A 195 -0.47 18.05 -7.29
CA ALA A 195 0.17 18.40 -6.02
C ALA A 195 0.14 17.29 -4.95
N ALA A 196 -0.56 16.18 -5.21
CA ALA A 196 -0.56 14.99 -4.33
C ALA A 196 0.85 14.40 -4.10
N TRP A 197 1.78 14.65 -5.03
CA TRP A 197 3.17 14.12 -5.01
C TRP A 197 4.18 15.08 -4.40
N ASP A 198 3.73 16.23 -3.90
CA ASP A 198 4.60 17.17 -3.24
C ASP A 198 4.77 16.76 -1.78
N VAL A 199 5.98 16.39 -1.41
CA VAL A 199 6.35 15.95 -0.05
C VAL A 199 6.74 17.12 0.86
N GLY A 200 6.87 18.34 0.30
CA GLY A 200 7.19 19.56 1.06
C GLY A 200 5.92 20.28 1.54
N PHE A 201 5.69 20.31 2.84
CA PHE A 201 4.78 21.27 3.48
C PHE A 201 5.61 22.37 4.10
N TYR A 202 5.77 23.48 3.37
CA TYR A 202 6.71 24.53 3.75
C TYR A 202 6.15 25.50 4.79
N ASP A 203 4.82 25.55 4.93
CA ASP A 203 4.12 26.41 5.88
C ASP A 203 2.72 25.87 6.24
N GLU A 204 2.16 26.39 7.34
CA GLU A 204 0.85 26.03 7.87
C GLU A 204 -0.28 26.24 6.86
N SER A 205 -0.28 27.36 6.14
CA SER A 205 -1.30 27.72 5.15
C SER A 205 -1.32 26.71 3.98
N THR A 206 -0.14 26.31 3.52
CA THR A 206 -0.01 25.28 2.48
C THR A 206 -0.53 23.94 2.96
N TRP A 207 -0.22 23.56 4.21
CA TRP A 207 -0.69 22.33 4.83
C TRP A 207 -2.22 22.30 4.93
N GLU A 208 -2.84 23.35 5.52
CA GLU A 208 -4.30 23.49 5.66
C GLU A 208 -5.01 23.43 4.31
N THR A 209 -4.49 24.15 3.32
CA THR A 209 -5.06 24.17 1.96
C THR A 209 -5.09 22.79 1.32
N ARG A 210 -4.01 22.01 1.47
CA ARG A 210 -3.89 20.66 0.91
C ARG A 210 -4.79 19.67 1.61
N VAL A 211 -4.85 19.70 2.93
CA VAL A 211 -5.73 18.83 3.71
C VAL A 211 -7.20 19.12 3.37
N ALA A 212 -7.59 20.41 3.32
CA ALA A 212 -8.94 20.79 2.95
C ALA A 212 -9.30 20.32 1.52
N ALA A 213 -8.39 20.50 0.55
CA ALA A 213 -8.60 20.03 -0.82
C ALA A 213 -8.66 18.51 -0.93
N ALA A 214 -7.93 17.76 -0.10
CA ALA A 214 -8.00 16.30 -0.06
C ALA A 214 -9.35 15.83 0.49
N ILE A 215 -9.83 16.44 1.56
CA ILE A 215 -11.14 16.13 2.17
C ILE A 215 -12.28 16.45 1.19
N ASP A 216 -12.24 17.61 0.51
CA ASP A 216 -13.27 18.02 -0.46
C ASP A 216 -13.38 17.06 -1.66
N ARG A 217 -12.27 16.46 -2.07
CA ARG A 217 -12.20 15.49 -3.18
C ARG A 217 -12.44 14.05 -2.77
N SER A 218 -12.55 13.77 -1.47
CA SER A 218 -12.58 12.40 -0.96
C SER A 218 -13.80 11.62 -1.45
N THR A 219 -13.58 10.36 -1.77
CA THR A 219 -14.61 9.38 -2.15
C THR A 219 -15.38 8.85 -0.95
N PHE A 220 -14.88 9.06 0.26
CA PHE A 220 -15.54 8.69 1.51
C PHE A 220 -15.53 9.86 2.49
N THR A 221 -16.45 9.82 3.45
CA THR A 221 -16.51 10.76 4.56
C THR A 221 -15.88 10.14 5.81
N SER A 222 -14.99 10.88 6.45
CA SER A 222 -14.33 10.53 7.70
C SER A 222 -14.58 11.58 8.76
N ASP A 223 -14.61 11.19 10.04
CA ASP A 223 -14.63 12.11 11.18
C ASP A 223 -13.22 12.57 11.59
N VAL A 224 -12.17 11.92 11.06
CA VAL A 224 -10.78 12.30 11.31
C VAL A 224 -10.50 13.67 10.71
N ARG A 225 -9.98 14.58 11.54
CA ARG A 225 -9.59 15.95 11.13
C ARG A 225 -8.13 16.18 11.47
N PRO A 226 -7.25 16.15 10.46
CA PRO A 226 -5.83 16.43 10.68
C PRO A 226 -5.62 17.81 11.31
N ALA A 227 -4.83 17.88 12.39
CA ALA A 227 -4.39 19.13 12.97
C ALA A 227 -3.07 19.59 12.33
N VAL A 228 -2.83 20.90 12.28
CA VAL A 228 -1.58 21.44 11.76
C VAL A 228 -0.38 20.84 12.49
N GLY A 229 0.62 20.39 11.72
CA GLY A 229 1.82 19.76 12.24
C GLY A 229 1.72 18.23 12.45
N GLU A 230 0.54 17.63 12.27
CA GLU A 230 0.45 16.17 12.22
C GLU A 230 1.05 15.62 10.92
N LYS A 231 1.65 14.46 11.02
CA LYS A 231 2.30 13.79 9.88
C LYS A 231 1.27 13.06 9.05
N ILE A 232 1.37 13.23 7.73
CA ILE A 232 0.48 12.59 6.77
C ILE A 232 1.22 11.47 6.06
N LEU A 233 0.56 10.31 5.95
CA LEU A 233 0.93 9.23 5.05
C LEU A 233 -0.05 9.19 3.89
N THR A 234 0.48 9.15 2.67
CA THR A 234 -0.29 8.86 1.46
C THR A 234 0.08 7.49 0.93
N LEU A 235 -0.91 6.62 0.71
CA LEU A 235 -0.77 5.41 -0.08
C LEU A 235 -1.18 5.71 -1.52
N SER A 236 -0.40 5.25 -2.49
CA SER A 236 -0.63 5.55 -3.90
C SER A 236 -0.55 4.31 -4.77
N THR A 237 -1.56 4.12 -5.61
CA THR A 237 -1.58 3.07 -6.63
C THR A 237 -2.10 3.58 -7.98
N CYS A 238 -1.91 2.79 -9.05
CA CYS A 238 -2.50 3.09 -10.35
C CYS A 238 -4.03 3.00 -10.29
N SER A 239 -4.70 3.82 -11.07
CA SER A 239 -6.14 3.80 -11.26
C SER A 239 -6.47 3.94 -12.76
N TYR A 240 -7.70 3.66 -13.17
CA TYR A 240 -8.02 3.44 -14.58
C TYR A 240 -9.15 4.32 -15.10
N GLU A 241 -9.57 5.35 -14.37
CA GLU A 241 -10.63 6.28 -14.77
C GLU A 241 -10.24 7.11 -15.98
N PHE A 242 -8.95 7.41 -16.10
CA PHE A 242 -8.35 8.11 -17.25
C PHE A 242 -6.87 7.72 -17.40
N SER A 243 -6.24 8.16 -18.47
CA SER A 243 -4.81 7.89 -18.69
C SER A 243 -3.94 8.50 -17.61
N ASN A 244 -3.04 7.70 -17.01
CA ASN A 244 -2.18 8.08 -15.89
C ASN A 244 -2.92 8.40 -14.58
N ALA A 245 -4.18 7.96 -14.42
CA ALA A 245 -4.89 8.10 -13.16
C ALA A 245 -4.18 7.35 -12.01
N ARG A 246 -4.26 7.93 -10.82
CA ARG A 246 -3.82 7.33 -9.55
C ARG A 246 -4.95 7.43 -8.55
N PHE A 247 -5.08 6.41 -7.71
CA PHE A 247 -5.89 6.50 -6.53
C PHE A 247 -4.97 6.67 -5.33
N VAL A 248 -5.29 7.64 -4.48
CA VAL A 248 -4.55 7.93 -3.26
C VAL A 248 -5.45 7.85 -2.05
N VAL A 249 -4.92 7.32 -0.95
CA VAL A 249 -5.58 7.29 0.36
C VAL A 249 -4.65 7.96 1.36
N LEU A 250 -5.18 8.91 2.12
CA LEU A 250 -4.42 9.73 3.06
C LEU A 250 -4.85 9.44 4.50
N GLY A 251 -3.86 9.30 5.37
CA GLY A 251 -4.08 9.11 6.81
C GLY A 251 -3.08 9.90 7.65
N ILE A 252 -3.44 10.11 8.92
CA ILE A 252 -2.56 10.72 9.93
C ILE A 252 -1.74 9.61 10.57
N LEU A 253 -0.42 9.83 10.70
CA LEU A 253 0.47 8.94 11.45
C LEU A 253 0.38 9.25 12.94
N LYS A 254 -0.36 8.45 13.70
CA LYS A 254 -0.45 8.50 15.15
C LYS A 254 0.57 7.54 15.75
N PRO A 255 1.64 8.01 16.40
CA PRO A 255 2.57 7.11 17.05
C PRO A 255 1.88 6.33 18.16
N GLU A 256 2.24 5.05 18.30
CA GLU A 256 1.80 4.23 19.42
C GLU A 256 2.21 4.89 20.73
N SER A 257 1.23 5.09 21.62
CA SER A 257 1.51 5.58 22.97
C SER A 257 1.96 4.40 23.84
N HIS A 258 3.24 4.34 24.17
CA HIS A 258 3.69 3.44 25.23
C HIS A 258 3.08 3.92 26.55
N SER A 259 2.19 3.08 27.13
CA SER A 259 1.57 3.29 28.46
C SER A 259 2.55 2.86 29.55
#